data_54eefbd5069289e6a7b1767572a0691e
#
_entry.id   54eefbd5069289e6a7b1767572a0691e
#
_cell.length_a   1.000
_cell.length_b   1.000
_cell.length_c   1.000
_cell.angle_alpha   90.00
_cell.angle_beta   90.00
_cell.angle_gamma   90.00
#
_symmetry.space_group_name_H-M   'P 1'
#
loop_
_entity.id
_entity.type
_entity.pdbx_description
1 polymer ?
#
loop_
_entity_poly.entity_id
_entity_poly.type
_entity_poly.pdbx_seq_one_letter_code
_entity_poly.pdbx_strand_id
1 'polypeptide(L)'
;MIKIAVCDDSKDDAAIIEKAIAEYMEEKRSSYKIDLFTSGEALVDSEEDFHIIFLDISMGEGMSGIAAGEKIQNFYKKTKIIYTTSFQQFFEQALNQVHAFAYLVKPVEKKKLVAQLDAVMNFLNEEEKNRQMVSFEVIHITKESKVETVIKQFDIEEIFYFKYVNRKIMIRTKSGDFFFGGQMKKLMERMRQFAFESCHQSYCVNMRYVKKIKGYELYLNNGETIPVSQKKSSEFREKLNKYIQNNI
;
A
#
# COMPACT_ATOMS: atom_id res chain seq x y z
N MET A 1 5.72 13.86 0.24
CA MET A 1 7.00 13.54 0.93
C MET A 1 7.29 12.05 0.72
N ILE A 2 8.45 11.72 0.16
CA ILE A 2 8.88 10.33 -0.08
C ILE A 2 9.56 9.81 1.20
N LYS A 3 9.07 8.68 1.73
CA LYS A 3 9.68 7.97 2.86
C LYS A 3 10.60 6.88 2.34
N ILE A 4 11.85 6.89 2.76
CA ILE A 4 12.90 5.96 2.32
C ILE A 4 13.52 5.32 3.56
N ALA A 5 13.70 4.00 3.53
CA ALA A 5 14.50 3.30 4.53
C ALA A 5 15.81 2.83 3.92
N VAL A 6 16.87 2.88 4.71
CA VAL A 6 18.15 2.20 4.42
C VAL A 6 18.42 1.25 5.57
N CYS A 7 18.52 -0.03 5.27
CA CYS A 7 18.74 -1.09 6.25
C CYS A 7 20.02 -1.85 5.91
N ASP A 8 21.06 -1.67 6.71
CA ASP A 8 22.40 -2.22 6.53
C ASP A 8 23.10 -2.28 7.89
N ASP A 9 23.75 -3.41 8.23
CA ASP A 9 24.50 -3.56 9.47
C ASP A 9 25.86 -2.84 9.43
N SER A 10 26.36 -2.54 8.22
CA SER A 10 27.52 -1.69 7.98
C SER A 10 27.11 -0.21 7.96
N LYS A 11 27.51 0.52 9.00
CA LYS A 11 27.26 1.97 9.08
C LYS A 11 27.88 2.75 7.91
N ASP A 12 29.05 2.29 7.43
CA ASP A 12 29.75 2.94 6.33
C ASP A 12 28.98 2.76 5.00
N ASP A 13 28.47 1.55 4.73
CA ASP A 13 27.68 1.28 3.55
C ASP A 13 26.34 2.03 3.60
N ALA A 14 25.68 2.02 4.77
CA ALA A 14 24.45 2.80 4.98
C ALA A 14 24.66 4.29 4.72
N ALA A 15 25.77 4.87 5.24
CA ALA A 15 26.08 6.29 5.05
C ALA A 15 26.38 6.65 3.58
N ILE A 16 27.01 5.75 2.82
CA ILE A 16 27.26 5.94 1.37
C ILE A 16 25.91 5.99 0.64
N ILE A 17 25.01 5.07 0.93
CA ILE A 17 23.68 4.99 0.31
C ILE A 17 22.86 6.21 0.70
N GLU A 18 22.77 6.55 1.99
CA GLU A 18 22.04 7.71 2.51
C GLU A 18 22.49 9.01 1.83
N LYS A 19 23.81 9.24 1.77
CA LYS A 19 24.38 10.42 1.11
C LYS A 19 23.99 10.49 -0.37
N ALA A 20 24.07 9.40 -1.09
CA ALA A 20 23.74 9.37 -2.52
C ALA A 20 22.23 9.63 -2.74
N ILE A 21 21.35 9.11 -1.86
CA ILE A 21 19.92 9.39 -1.89
C ILE A 21 19.65 10.87 -1.60
N ALA A 22 20.26 11.43 -0.56
CA ALA A 22 20.07 12.83 -0.19
C ALA A 22 20.47 13.77 -1.33
N GLU A 23 21.66 13.59 -1.92
CA GLU A 23 22.13 14.37 -3.06
C GLU A 23 21.15 14.28 -4.26
N TYR A 24 20.63 13.08 -4.57
CA TYR A 24 19.66 12.87 -5.63
C TYR A 24 18.34 13.60 -5.36
N MET A 25 17.80 13.46 -4.15
CA MET A 25 16.52 14.06 -3.77
C MET A 25 16.58 15.58 -3.72
N GLU A 26 17.71 16.15 -3.29
CA GLU A 26 17.98 17.59 -3.31
C GLU A 26 18.06 18.12 -4.74
N GLU A 27 18.77 17.43 -5.64
CA GLU A 27 18.84 17.79 -7.07
C GLU A 27 17.44 17.82 -7.70
N LYS A 28 16.60 16.83 -7.39
CA LYS A 28 15.21 16.75 -7.88
C LYS A 28 14.24 17.68 -7.14
N ARG A 29 14.68 18.41 -6.10
CA ARG A 29 13.86 19.26 -5.24
C ARG A 29 12.65 18.54 -4.67
N SER A 30 12.80 17.26 -4.36
CA SER A 30 11.75 16.40 -3.83
C SER A 30 11.77 16.39 -2.31
N SER A 31 10.60 16.51 -1.68
CA SER A 31 10.48 16.36 -0.21
C SER A 31 10.63 14.89 0.18
N TYR A 32 11.56 14.58 1.09
CA TYR A 32 11.88 13.23 1.50
C TYR A 32 12.17 13.12 3.00
N LYS A 33 12.14 11.89 3.50
CA LYS A 33 12.62 11.49 4.83
C LYS A 33 13.39 10.18 4.66
N ILE A 34 14.57 10.06 5.26
CA ILE A 34 15.36 8.84 5.31
C ILE A 34 15.41 8.35 6.75
N ASP A 35 15.09 7.08 6.96
CA ASP A 35 15.24 6.39 8.24
C ASP A 35 16.28 5.26 8.07
N LEU A 36 17.23 5.16 9.02
CA LEU A 36 18.31 4.19 8.99
C LEU A 36 18.02 3.04 9.96
N PHE A 37 18.25 1.82 9.54
CA PHE A 37 18.11 0.60 10.33
C PHE A 37 19.38 -0.24 10.22
N THR A 38 19.74 -0.91 11.31
CA THR A 38 20.92 -1.78 11.37
C THR A 38 20.59 -3.27 11.36
N SER A 39 19.30 -3.63 11.32
CA SER A 39 18.85 -5.02 11.25
C SER A 39 17.47 -5.14 10.58
N GLY A 40 17.20 -6.31 10.01
CA GLY A 40 15.90 -6.61 9.40
C GLY A 40 14.75 -6.60 10.40
N GLU A 41 15.00 -7.01 11.65
CA GLU A 41 14.03 -6.96 12.75
C GLU A 41 13.61 -5.51 13.04
N ALA A 42 14.59 -4.62 13.24
CA ALA A 42 14.31 -3.22 13.52
C ALA A 42 13.51 -2.53 12.40
N LEU A 43 13.79 -2.88 11.14
CA LEU A 43 13.05 -2.38 10.00
C LEU A 43 11.59 -2.90 10.00
N VAL A 44 11.39 -4.20 10.23
CA VAL A 44 10.05 -4.81 10.27
C VAL A 44 9.23 -4.30 11.46
N ASP A 45 9.86 -4.18 12.63
CA ASP A 45 9.20 -3.75 13.87
C ASP A 45 8.88 -2.24 13.89
N SER A 46 9.43 -1.46 12.95
CA SER A 46 9.08 -0.04 12.81
C SER A 46 7.63 0.19 12.43
N GLU A 47 6.97 -0.81 11.81
CA GLU A 47 5.60 -0.73 11.29
C GLU A 47 5.33 0.48 10.38
N GLU A 48 6.40 1.08 9.83
CA GLU A 48 6.33 2.25 8.95
C GLU A 48 6.11 1.83 7.50
N ASP A 49 5.24 2.57 6.80
CA ASP A 49 4.98 2.39 5.37
C ASP A 49 5.97 3.23 4.54
N PHE A 50 7.06 2.60 4.12
CA PHE A 50 8.07 3.22 3.26
C PHE A 50 7.71 3.08 1.78
N HIS A 51 8.02 4.11 1.00
CA HIS A 51 7.88 4.07 -0.46
C HIS A 51 9.02 3.26 -1.10
N ILE A 52 10.25 3.44 -0.60
CA ILE A 52 11.47 2.81 -1.09
C ILE A 52 12.25 2.27 0.10
N ILE A 53 12.78 1.06 -0.03
CA ILE A 53 13.70 0.46 0.95
C ILE A 53 14.95 0.00 0.22
N PHE A 54 16.10 0.51 0.66
CA PHE A 54 17.40 -0.10 0.35
C PHE A 54 17.71 -1.09 1.46
N LEU A 55 17.90 -2.35 1.12
CA LEU A 55 17.96 -3.45 2.08
C LEU A 55 19.16 -4.35 1.81
N ASP A 56 20.11 -4.40 2.74
CA ASP A 56 21.17 -5.40 2.64
C ASP A 56 20.60 -6.81 2.86
N ILE A 57 21.07 -7.75 2.07
CA ILE A 57 20.68 -9.16 2.20
C ILE A 57 21.37 -9.83 3.38
N SER A 58 22.64 -9.50 3.61
CA SER A 58 23.51 -10.18 4.59
C SER A 58 23.79 -9.25 5.78
N MET A 59 22.92 -9.26 6.74
CA MET A 59 23.04 -8.50 7.99
C MET A 59 23.33 -9.45 9.14
N GLY A 60 24.59 -9.65 9.51
CA GLY A 60 25.07 -10.36 10.68
C GLY A 60 24.23 -11.55 11.19
N GLU A 61 24.11 -11.69 12.52
CA GLU A 61 23.21 -12.65 13.17
C GLU A 61 21.78 -12.07 13.24
N GLY A 62 20.76 -12.84 12.81
CA GLY A 62 19.37 -12.42 12.89
C GLY A 62 18.60 -12.64 11.58
N MET A 63 17.60 -11.79 11.34
CA MET A 63 16.76 -11.87 10.16
C MET A 63 17.52 -11.39 8.91
N SER A 64 17.66 -12.27 7.91
CA SER A 64 18.24 -11.87 6.63
C SER A 64 17.40 -10.81 5.93
N GLY A 65 18.01 -9.97 5.08
CA GLY A 65 17.28 -8.99 4.29
C GLY A 65 16.20 -9.59 3.41
N ILE A 66 16.39 -10.83 2.90
CA ILE A 66 15.37 -11.53 2.11
C ILE A 66 14.13 -11.80 3.00
N ALA A 67 14.32 -12.37 4.19
CA ALA A 67 13.22 -12.65 5.11
C ALA A 67 12.52 -11.36 5.60
N ALA A 68 13.26 -10.28 5.82
CA ALA A 68 12.70 -8.97 6.12
C ALA A 68 11.87 -8.43 4.95
N GLY A 69 12.39 -8.50 3.74
CA GLY A 69 11.70 -8.09 2.52
C GLY A 69 10.40 -8.84 2.27
N GLU A 70 10.38 -10.17 2.48
CA GLU A 70 9.16 -10.99 2.38
C GLU A 70 8.08 -10.52 3.37
N LYS A 71 8.45 -10.29 4.63
CA LYS A 71 7.52 -9.77 5.63
C LYS A 71 6.97 -8.40 5.22
N ILE A 72 7.85 -7.48 4.82
CA ILE A 72 7.45 -6.13 4.38
C ILE A 72 6.49 -6.20 3.18
N GLN A 73 6.80 -6.99 2.15
CA GLN A 73 5.95 -7.13 0.97
C GLN A 73 4.57 -7.74 1.28
N ASN A 74 4.48 -8.59 2.29
CA ASN A 74 3.20 -9.14 2.73
C ASN A 74 2.27 -8.08 3.34
N PHE A 75 2.82 -7.08 4.04
CA PHE A 75 2.07 -6.00 4.68
C PHE A 75 1.96 -4.75 3.80
N TYR A 76 3.04 -4.37 3.12
CA TYR A 76 3.19 -3.12 2.36
C TYR A 76 3.49 -3.41 0.87
N LYS A 77 2.50 -3.89 0.14
CA LYS A 77 2.64 -4.34 -1.26
C LYS A 77 3.14 -3.26 -2.24
N LYS A 78 3.00 -1.98 -1.89
CA LYS A 78 3.44 -0.85 -2.73
C LYS A 78 4.90 -0.46 -2.50
N THR A 79 5.50 -0.89 -1.41
CA THR A 79 6.91 -0.61 -1.10
C THR A 79 7.82 -1.20 -2.16
N LYS A 80 8.73 -0.39 -2.70
CA LYS A 80 9.73 -0.84 -3.67
C LYS A 80 11.02 -1.18 -2.92
N ILE A 81 11.42 -2.45 -2.97
CA ILE A 81 12.64 -2.92 -2.33
C ILE A 81 13.76 -2.99 -3.34
N ILE A 82 14.86 -2.29 -3.04
CA ILE A 82 16.14 -2.34 -3.78
C ILE A 82 17.13 -3.03 -2.86
N TYR A 83 17.50 -4.25 -3.22
CA TYR A 83 18.51 -4.97 -2.46
C TYR A 83 19.92 -4.46 -2.73
N THR A 84 20.72 -4.39 -1.66
CA THR A 84 22.16 -4.12 -1.72
C THR A 84 22.90 -5.29 -1.09
N THR A 85 23.97 -5.80 -1.70
CA THR A 85 24.72 -6.92 -1.11
C THR A 85 26.07 -7.12 -1.76
N SER A 86 27.00 -7.72 -1.04
CA SER A 86 28.29 -8.20 -1.55
C SER A 86 28.18 -9.53 -2.28
N PHE A 87 27.06 -10.25 -2.19
CA PHE A 87 26.90 -11.63 -2.66
C PHE A 87 25.98 -11.73 -3.88
N GLN A 88 26.54 -11.92 -5.07
CA GLN A 88 25.77 -12.07 -6.30
C GLN A 88 24.87 -13.32 -6.35
N GLN A 89 25.22 -14.35 -5.59
CA GLN A 89 24.47 -15.62 -5.57
C GLN A 89 23.02 -15.51 -5.07
N PHE A 90 22.68 -14.45 -4.34
CA PHE A 90 21.33 -14.22 -3.85
C PHE A 90 20.41 -13.49 -4.84
N PHE A 91 20.92 -13.12 -6.02
CA PHE A 91 20.18 -12.39 -7.03
C PHE A 91 18.88 -13.08 -7.46
N GLU A 92 18.96 -14.38 -7.80
CA GLU A 92 17.78 -15.14 -8.23
C GLU A 92 16.75 -15.30 -7.10
N GLN A 93 17.21 -15.50 -5.86
CA GLN A 93 16.35 -15.62 -4.70
C GLN A 93 15.61 -14.31 -4.38
N ALA A 94 16.30 -13.18 -4.40
CA ALA A 94 15.72 -11.86 -4.18
C ALA A 94 14.68 -11.49 -5.24
N LEU A 95 14.92 -11.79 -6.51
CA LEU A 95 13.98 -11.52 -7.59
C LEU A 95 12.74 -12.42 -7.55
N ASN A 96 12.94 -13.72 -7.28
CA ASN A 96 11.85 -14.69 -7.40
C ASN A 96 10.95 -14.76 -6.16
N GLN A 97 11.50 -14.57 -4.95
CA GLN A 97 10.76 -14.71 -3.70
C GLN A 97 10.10 -13.40 -3.25
N VAL A 98 10.77 -12.26 -3.46
CA VAL A 98 10.34 -10.97 -2.88
C VAL A 98 9.86 -9.98 -3.93
N HIS A 99 9.92 -10.32 -5.22
CA HIS A 99 9.62 -9.38 -6.30
C HIS A 99 10.36 -8.05 -6.14
N ALA A 100 11.68 -8.13 -5.87
CA ALA A 100 12.54 -6.96 -5.71
C ALA A 100 12.41 -6.01 -6.90
N PHE A 101 12.37 -4.70 -6.64
CA PHE A 101 12.38 -3.71 -7.70
C PHE A 101 13.72 -3.66 -8.42
N ALA A 102 14.81 -3.77 -7.66
CA ALA A 102 16.15 -3.79 -8.19
C ALA A 102 17.16 -4.46 -7.23
N TYR A 103 18.35 -4.68 -7.74
CA TYR A 103 19.47 -5.30 -7.04
C TYR A 103 20.76 -4.53 -7.34
N LEU A 104 21.50 -4.15 -6.31
CA LEU A 104 22.78 -3.44 -6.39
C LEU A 104 23.87 -4.23 -5.69
N VAL A 105 24.98 -4.46 -6.38
CA VAL A 105 26.15 -5.14 -5.81
C VAL A 105 27.06 -4.13 -5.13
N LYS A 106 27.51 -4.44 -3.92
CA LYS A 106 28.49 -3.66 -3.17
C LYS A 106 29.93 -3.86 -3.76
N PRO A 107 30.76 -2.84 -3.81
CA PRO A 107 30.49 -1.46 -3.41
C PRO A 107 29.49 -0.78 -4.35
N VAL A 108 28.47 -0.11 -3.77
CA VAL A 108 27.40 0.50 -4.54
C VAL A 108 27.91 1.73 -5.29
N GLU A 109 27.98 1.62 -6.62
CA GLU A 109 28.36 2.73 -7.48
C GLU A 109 27.24 3.78 -7.50
N LYS A 110 27.57 5.04 -7.20
CA LYS A 110 26.60 6.16 -7.21
C LYS A 110 25.78 6.20 -8.50
N LYS A 111 26.40 6.02 -9.67
CA LYS A 111 25.70 6.04 -10.96
C LYS A 111 24.62 4.96 -11.06
N LYS A 112 24.88 3.76 -10.56
CA LYS A 112 23.91 2.65 -10.56
C LYS A 112 22.77 2.93 -9.58
N LEU A 113 23.08 3.46 -8.40
CA LEU A 113 22.08 3.83 -7.40
C LEU A 113 21.15 4.92 -7.94
N VAL A 114 21.69 5.99 -8.53
CA VAL A 114 20.91 7.08 -9.16
C VAL A 114 20.00 6.54 -10.26
N ALA A 115 20.48 5.63 -11.11
CA ALA A 115 19.66 5.01 -12.15
C ALA A 115 18.47 4.23 -11.56
N GLN A 116 18.63 3.55 -10.42
CA GLN A 116 17.53 2.87 -9.75
C GLN A 116 16.58 3.84 -9.05
N LEU A 117 17.10 4.93 -8.49
CA LEU A 117 16.26 6.01 -7.95
C LEU A 117 15.41 6.66 -9.05
N ASP A 118 15.99 6.98 -10.21
CA ASP A 118 15.23 7.51 -11.35
C ASP A 118 14.12 6.52 -11.78
N ALA A 119 14.43 5.24 -11.87
CA ALA A 119 13.48 4.21 -12.26
C ALA A 119 12.32 4.08 -11.26
N VAL A 120 12.63 4.01 -9.96
CA VAL A 120 11.59 3.88 -8.92
C VAL A 120 10.77 5.15 -8.76
N MET A 121 11.38 6.34 -8.87
CA MET A 121 10.66 7.61 -8.81
C MET A 121 9.71 7.79 -9.99
N ASN A 122 10.14 7.42 -11.20
CA ASN A 122 9.27 7.41 -12.38
C ASN A 122 8.10 6.45 -12.18
N PHE A 123 8.35 5.25 -11.65
CA PHE A 123 7.30 4.29 -11.34
C PHE A 123 6.28 4.85 -10.33
N LEU A 124 6.75 5.45 -9.22
CA LEU A 124 5.88 6.05 -8.20
C LEU A 124 5.06 7.23 -8.78
N ASN A 125 5.67 8.05 -9.64
CA ASN A 125 4.98 9.17 -10.30
C ASN A 125 3.90 8.68 -11.27
N GLU A 126 4.14 7.58 -11.99
CA GLU A 126 3.13 6.96 -12.87
C GLU A 126 2.00 6.34 -12.06
N GLU A 127 2.30 5.65 -10.97
CA GLU A 127 1.28 5.14 -10.04
C GLU A 127 0.42 6.30 -9.51
N GLU A 128 1.03 7.43 -9.13
CA GLU A 128 0.30 8.61 -8.64
C GLU A 128 -0.59 9.23 -9.71
N LYS A 129 -0.13 9.35 -10.96
CA LYS A 129 -0.93 9.85 -12.09
C LYS A 129 -2.11 8.94 -12.41
N ASN A 130 -1.95 7.64 -12.21
CA ASN A 130 -2.98 6.64 -12.46
C ASN A 130 -3.93 6.42 -11.28
N ARG A 131 -3.74 7.12 -10.15
CA ARG A 131 -4.64 7.05 -9.00
C ARG A 131 -6.05 7.48 -9.39
N GLN A 132 -6.99 6.61 -9.11
CA GLN A 132 -8.39 6.89 -9.32
C GLN A 132 -8.97 7.55 -8.07
N MET A 133 -9.20 8.84 -8.14
CA MET A 133 -9.72 9.63 -7.02
C MET A 133 -11.24 9.80 -7.11
N VAL A 134 -11.90 9.72 -5.95
CA VAL A 134 -13.32 10.04 -5.81
C VAL A 134 -13.51 11.07 -4.70
N SER A 135 -14.43 12.00 -4.92
CA SER A 135 -14.75 13.05 -3.93
C SER A 135 -16.09 12.78 -3.28
N PHE A 136 -16.15 12.98 -1.97
CA PHE A 136 -17.39 12.94 -1.19
C PHE A 136 -17.47 14.18 -0.31
N GLU A 137 -18.70 14.68 -0.11
CA GLU A 137 -18.99 15.72 0.84
C GLU A 137 -19.20 15.09 2.23
N VAL A 138 -18.10 15.01 3.00
CA VAL A 138 -18.08 14.30 4.28
C VAL A 138 -18.39 15.23 5.45
N ILE A 139 -18.98 14.66 6.48
CA ILE A 139 -19.28 15.33 7.74
C ILE A 139 -17.99 15.44 8.53
N HIS A 140 -17.66 16.66 8.90
CA HIS A 140 -16.52 17.00 9.74
C HIS A 140 -17.00 17.63 11.03
N ILE A 141 -16.46 17.20 12.17
CA ILE A 141 -16.73 17.81 13.47
C ILE A 141 -15.50 18.66 13.81
N THR A 142 -15.70 19.97 13.88
CA THR A 142 -14.65 20.92 14.24
C THR A 142 -14.24 20.79 15.70
N LYS A 143 -13.08 21.35 16.07
CA LYS A 143 -12.63 21.41 17.48
C LYS A 143 -13.62 22.11 18.42
N GLU A 144 -14.48 22.99 17.88
CA GLU A 144 -15.54 23.69 18.59
C GLU A 144 -16.86 22.89 18.63
N SER A 145 -16.85 21.60 18.27
CA SER A 145 -18.02 20.72 18.20
C SER A 145 -19.09 21.17 17.19
N LYS A 146 -18.75 22.00 16.22
CA LYS A 146 -19.64 22.34 15.10
C LYS A 146 -19.59 21.25 14.05
N VAL A 147 -20.74 20.93 13.48
CA VAL A 147 -20.86 19.97 12.37
C VAL A 147 -20.81 20.75 11.06
N GLU A 148 -19.80 20.49 10.26
CA GLU A 148 -19.61 21.08 8.94
C GLU A 148 -19.50 19.98 7.89
N THR A 149 -19.75 20.29 6.63
CA THR A 149 -19.48 19.40 5.52
C THR A 149 -18.29 19.93 4.74
N VAL A 150 -17.37 19.02 4.41
CA VAL A 150 -16.19 19.34 3.62
C VAL A 150 -16.06 18.37 2.45
N ILE A 151 -15.64 18.87 1.30
CA ILE A 151 -15.33 18.00 0.16
C ILE A 151 -13.96 17.37 0.44
N LYS A 152 -13.95 16.03 0.54
CA LYS A 152 -12.73 15.25 0.72
C LYS A 152 -12.53 14.29 -0.47
N GLN A 153 -11.31 14.24 -0.96
CA GLN A 153 -10.89 13.27 -1.99
C GLN A 153 -10.36 12.01 -1.33
N PHE A 154 -10.66 10.88 -1.93
CA PHE A 154 -10.22 9.55 -1.50
C PHE A 154 -9.64 8.82 -2.70
N ASP A 155 -8.49 8.21 -2.51
CA ASP A 155 -8.00 7.20 -3.43
C ASP A 155 -8.90 5.96 -3.33
N ILE A 156 -9.37 5.47 -4.47
CA ILE A 156 -10.19 4.25 -4.54
C ILE A 156 -9.50 3.07 -3.85
N GLU A 157 -8.18 3.02 -3.91
CA GLU A 157 -7.37 1.98 -3.29
C GLU A 157 -7.22 2.11 -1.76
N GLU A 158 -7.70 3.19 -1.16
CA GLU A 158 -7.75 3.32 0.29
C GLU A 158 -9.10 2.90 0.88
N ILE A 159 -10.13 2.74 0.04
CA ILE A 159 -11.49 2.44 0.48
C ILE A 159 -11.71 0.93 0.49
N PHE A 160 -12.00 0.37 1.67
CA PHE A 160 -12.38 -1.03 1.83
C PHE A 160 -13.84 -1.29 1.44
N TYR A 161 -14.75 -0.46 1.97
CA TYR A 161 -16.17 -0.58 1.71
C TYR A 161 -16.95 0.67 2.11
N PHE A 162 -18.18 0.74 1.64
CA PHE A 162 -19.20 1.66 2.12
C PHE A 162 -20.27 0.90 2.90
N LYS A 163 -20.74 1.49 4.00
CA LYS A 163 -21.79 0.93 4.86
C LYS A 163 -22.88 1.94 5.12
N TYR A 164 -24.13 1.58 4.89
CA TYR A 164 -25.27 2.40 5.32
C TYR A 164 -25.55 2.16 6.79
N VAL A 165 -25.45 3.19 7.60
CA VAL A 165 -25.65 3.15 9.04
C VAL A 165 -26.18 4.49 9.53
N ASN A 166 -27.17 4.47 10.44
CA ASN A 166 -27.74 5.68 11.06
C ASN A 166 -28.14 6.76 10.03
N ARG A 167 -28.81 6.35 8.95
CA ARG A 167 -29.25 7.22 7.84
C ARG A 167 -28.12 7.96 7.10
N LYS A 168 -26.89 7.54 7.25
CA LYS A 168 -25.69 8.05 6.57
C LYS A 168 -24.95 6.92 5.90
N ILE A 169 -24.08 7.28 4.98
CA ILE A 169 -23.14 6.33 4.39
C ILE A 169 -21.79 6.55 5.05
N MET A 170 -21.24 5.49 5.61
CA MET A 170 -19.89 5.42 6.14
C MET A 170 -18.94 4.94 5.05
N ILE A 171 -17.82 5.61 4.89
CA ILE A 171 -16.68 5.18 4.08
C ILE A 171 -15.64 4.58 5.03
N ARG A 172 -15.36 3.29 4.91
CA ARG A 172 -14.28 2.63 5.65
C ARG A 172 -13.01 2.67 4.84
N THR A 173 -12.00 3.35 5.35
CA THR A 173 -10.70 3.51 4.69
C THR A 173 -9.56 3.01 5.57
N LYS A 174 -8.34 2.95 4.99
CA LYS A 174 -7.11 2.67 5.73
C LYS A 174 -6.83 3.71 6.83
N SER A 175 -7.23 4.95 6.61
CA SER A 175 -7.00 6.07 7.53
C SER A 175 -8.15 6.34 8.50
N GLY A 176 -9.21 5.50 8.48
CA GLY A 176 -10.37 5.62 9.38
C GLY A 176 -11.71 5.73 8.66
N ASP A 177 -12.73 6.13 9.42
CA ASP A 177 -14.11 6.20 8.97
C ASP A 177 -14.53 7.64 8.67
N PHE A 178 -15.23 7.81 7.54
CA PHE A 178 -15.81 9.09 7.14
C PHE A 178 -17.32 8.89 6.87
N PHE A 179 -18.12 9.92 7.08
CA PHE A 179 -19.56 9.83 6.93
C PHE A 179 -20.09 10.90 6.00
N PHE A 180 -21.06 10.55 5.16
CA PHE A 180 -21.75 11.51 4.30
C PHE A 180 -23.24 11.15 4.12
N GLY A 181 -24.02 12.13 3.71
CA GLY A 181 -25.43 11.94 3.37
C GLY A 181 -25.59 11.38 1.96
N GLY A 182 -26.49 10.42 1.75
CA GLY A 182 -26.73 9.90 0.41
C GLY A 182 -27.58 8.63 0.36
N GLN A 183 -27.78 8.12 -0.84
CA GLN A 183 -28.50 6.89 -1.11
C GLN A 183 -27.53 5.80 -1.59
N MET A 184 -27.56 4.63 -0.96
CA MET A 184 -26.71 3.49 -1.35
C MET A 184 -26.87 3.10 -2.82
N LYS A 185 -28.09 3.18 -3.37
CA LYS A 185 -28.32 2.85 -4.79
C LYS A 185 -27.49 3.75 -5.73
N LYS A 186 -27.55 5.07 -5.53
CA LYS A 186 -26.78 6.04 -6.33
C LYS A 186 -25.27 5.86 -6.14
N LEU A 187 -24.85 5.59 -4.89
CA LEU A 187 -23.47 5.29 -4.61
C LEU A 187 -22.98 4.04 -5.35
N MET A 188 -23.73 2.94 -5.29
CA MET A 188 -23.36 1.70 -5.97
C MET A 188 -23.25 1.88 -7.48
N GLU A 189 -24.17 2.61 -8.11
CA GLU A 189 -24.11 2.94 -9.54
C GLU A 189 -22.84 3.71 -9.89
N ARG A 190 -22.46 4.70 -9.06
CA ARG A 190 -21.22 5.47 -9.23
C ARG A 190 -19.96 4.64 -9.04
N MET A 191 -19.94 3.77 -8.01
CA MET A 191 -18.74 3.04 -7.59
C MET A 191 -18.49 1.75 -8.38
N ARG A 192 -19.46 1.27 -9.16
CA ARG A 192 -19.33 0.03 -9.94
C ARG A 192 -18.15 0.03 -10.91
N GLN A 193 -17.85 1.17 -11.53
CA GLN A 193 -16.71 1.31 -12.45
C GLN A 193 -15.34 1.09 -11.77
N PHE A 194 -15.29 1.16 -10.45
CA PHE A 194 -14.07 1.04 -9.64
C PHE A 194 -13.97 -0.32 -8.91
N ALA A 195 -14.61 -1.35 -9.43
CA ALA A 195 -14.64 -2.69 -8.84
C ALA A 195 -15.31 -2.77 -7.44
N PHE A 196 -16.23 -1.85 -7.13
CA PHE A 196 -17.10 -1.99 -5.96
C PHE A 196 -18.38 -2.72 -6.32
N GLU A 197 -18.78 -3.65 -5.47
CA GLU A 197 -20.01 -4.42 -5.67
C GLU A 197 -20.81 -4.58 -4.37
N SER A 198 -22.12 -4.70 -4.50
CA SER A 198 -23.02 -4.84 -3.39
C SER A 198 -23.18 -6.29 -2.97
N CYS A 199 -22.69 -6.65 -1.78
CA CYS A 199 -22.89 -7.97 -1.17
C CYS A 199 -24.09 -8.03 -0.22
N HIS A 200 -24.58 -6.86 0.26
CA HIS A 200 -25.70 -6.71 1.17
C HIS A 200 -26.45 -5.40 0.86
N GLN A 201 -27.72 -5.24 1.28
CA GLN A 201 -28.46 -3.99 1.06
C GLN A 201 -27.76 -2.75 1.65
N SER A 202 -26.99 -2.94 2.73
CA SER A 202 -26.28 -1.87 3.43
C SER A 202 -24.79 -1.84 3.19
N TYR A 203 -24.24 -2.69 2.29
CA TYR A 203 -22.80 -2.74 2.03
C TYR A 203 -22.50 -2.71 0.54
N CYS A 204 -21.50 -1.90 0.18
CA CYS A 204 -20.85 -1.85 -1.12
C CYS A 204 -19.35 -2.04 -0.90
N VAL A 205 -18.79 -3.16 -1.35
CA VAL A 205 -17.45 -3.63 -1.01
C VAL A 205 -16.51 -3.49 -2.18
N ASN A 206 -15.31 -3.03 -1.94
CA ASN A 206 -14.24 -3.06 -2.91
C ASN A 206 -13.75 -4.52 -3.08
N MET A 207 -13.98 -5.11 -4.26
CA MET A 207 -13.63 -6.51 -4.53
C MET A 207 -12.13 -6.79 -4.44
N ARG A 208 -11.28 -5.78 -4.57
CA ARG A 208 -9.82 -5.84 -4.40
C ARG A 208 -9.38 -6.35 -3.03
N TYR A 209 -10.18 -6.06 -1.99
CA TYR A 209 -9.88 -6.39 -0.60
C TYR A 209 -10.54 -7.67 -0.11
N VAL A 210 -11.27 -8.35 -0.98
CA VAL A 210 -11.91 -9.62 -0.62
C VAL A 210 -10.87 -10.74 -0.55
N LYS A 211 -10.68 -11.29 0.64
CA LYS A 211 -9.77 -12.42 0.89
C LYS A 211 -10.45 -13.76 0.60
N LYS A 212 -11.67 -13.94 1.09
CA LYS A 212 -12.47 -15.16 0.90
C LYS A 212 -13.94 -14.93 1.24
N ILE A 213 -14.80 -15.84 0.77
CA ILE A 213 -16.22 -15.95 1.18
C ILE A 213 -16.43 -17.31 1.77
N LYS A 214 -17.01 -17.38 2.99
CA LYS A 214 -17.44 -18.62 3.64
C LYS A 214 -18.89 -18.48 4.11
N GLY A 215 -19.80 -19.32 3.59
CA GLY A 215 -21.23 -19.17 3.87
C GLY A 215 -21.76 -17.80 3.40
N TYR A 216 -22.34 -17.05 4.32
CA TYR A 216 -22.83 -15.68 4.11
C TYR A 216 -21.94 -14.62 4.75
N GLU A 217 -20.66 -14.90 4.88
CA GLU A 217 -19.65 -14.00 5.40
C GLU A 217 -18.55 -13.73 4.38
N LEU A 218 -18.20 -12.47 4.21
CA LEU A 218 -17.12 -11.98 3.38
C LEU A 218 -15.99 -11.53 4.29
N TYR A 219 -14.80 -12.12 4.12
CA TYR A 219 -13.59 -11.80 4.88
C TYR A 219 -12.71 -10.90 4.05
N LEU A 220 -12.31 -9.76 4.60
CA LEU A 220 -11.43 -8.79 3.98
C LEU A 220 -9.97 -9.00 4.40
N ASN A 221 -9.05 -8.43 3.61
CA ASN A 221 -7.61 -8.50 3.89
C ASN A 221 -7.21 -7.70 5.15
N ASN A 222 -8.01 -6.71 5.56
CA ASN A 222 -7.82 -5.95 6.80
C ASN A 222 -8.33 -6.68 8.06
N GLY A 223 -8.76 -7.94 7.93
CA GLY A 223 -9.28 -8.76 9.05
C GLY A 223 -10.77 -8.57 9.34
N GLU A 224 -11.45 -7.61 8.74
CA GLU A 224 -12.87 -7.37 8.96
C GLU A 224 -13.75 -8.40 8.23
N THR A 225 -14.93 -8.65 8.80
CA THR A 225 -15.94 -9.54 8.22
C THR A 225 -17.21 -8.75 7.91
N ILE A 226 -17.77 -8.96 6.71
CA ILE A 226 -18.96 -8.28 6.21
C ILE A 226 -20.02 -9.33 5.87
N PRO A 227 -21.31 -9.10 6.26
CA PRO A 227 -22.39 -10.01 5.92
C PRO A 227 -22.72 -9.96 4.41
N VAL A 228 -23.02 -11.12 3.85
CA VAL A 228 -23.52 -11.28 2.48
C VAL A 228 -24.99 -11.71 2.56
N SER A 229 -25.90 -10.97 1.93
CA SER A 229 -27.31 -11.37 1.93
C SER A 229 -27.54 -12.58 1.04
N GLN A 230 -28.46 -13.50 1.46
CA GLN A 230 -28.79 -14.71 0.69
C GLN A 230 -29.17 -14.37 -0.75
N LYS A 231 -30.02 -13.35 -0.95
CA LYS A 231 -30.47 -12.92 -2.28
C LYS A 231 -29.36 -12.47 -3.22
N LYS A 232 -28.25 -11.94 -2.67
CA LYS A 232 -27.11 -11.43 -3.45
C LYS A 232 -25.93 -12.38 -3.52
N SER A 233 -25.94 -13.45 -2.74
CA SER A 233 -24.77 -14.33 -2.57
C SER A 233 -24.31 -14.95 -3.89
N SER A 234 -25.23 -15.48 -4.70
CA SER A 234 -24.89 -16.10 -5.99
C SER A 234 -24.33 -15.08 -6.98
N GLU A 235 -25.04 -13.96 -7.17
CA GLU A 235 -24.62 -12.88 -8.09
C GLU A 235 -23.27 -12.28 -7.67
N PHE A 236 -23.08 -12.03 -6.37
CA PHE A 236 -21.84 -11.46 -5.85
C PHE A 236 -20.66 -12.41 -6.06
N ARG A 237 -20.83 -13.73 -5.82
CA ARG A 237 -19.77 -14.74 -6.07
C ARG A 237 -19.38 -14.80 -7.54
N GLU A 238 -20.36 -14.77 -8.45
CA GLU A 238 -20.09 -14.75 -9.89
C GLU A 238 -19.27 -13.52 -10.29
N LYS A 239 -19.66 -12.33 -9.82
CA LYS A 239 -18.94 -11.07 -10.09
C LYS A 239 -17.54 -11.08 -9.51
N LEU A 240 -17.38 -11.59 -8.29
CA LEU A 240 -16.07 -11.70 -7.66
C LEU A 240 -15.15 -12.65 -8.44
N ASN A 241 -15.67 -13.81 -8.89
CA ASN A 241 -14.89 -14.75 -9.69
C ASN A 241 -14.45 -14.12 -11.02
N LYS A 242 -15.35 -13.42 -11.71
CA LYS A 242 -15.00 -12.66 -12.94
C LYS A 242 -13.93 -11.59 -12.65
N TYR A 243 -14.07 -10.87 -11.54
CA TYR A 243 -13.10 -9.87 -11.16
C TYR A 243 -11.72 -10.49 -10.91
N ILE A 244 -11.64 -11.61 -10.17
CA ILE A 244 -10.38 -12.32 -9.92
C ILE A 244 -9.75 -12.80 -11.22
N GLN A 245 -10.53 -13.45 -12.12
CA GLN A 245 -10.02 -13.94 -13.41
C GLN A 245 -9.46 -12.85 -14.32
N ASN A 246 -10.00 -11.63 -14.23
CA ASN A 246 -9.56 -10.50 -15.07
C ASN A 246 -8.39 -9.71 -14.48
N ASN A 247 -7.96 -10.01 -13.24
CA ASN A 247 -6.93 -9.26 -12.51
C ASN A 247 -5.80 -10.17 -11.95
N ILE A 248 -5.73 -11.43 -12.41
CA ILE A 248 -4.58 -12.32 -12.32
C ILE A 248 -3.82 -12.26 -13.64
#